data_3d2cb69cb0b945c705db8fa512469c8e
#
_entry.id   3d2cb69cb0b945c705db8fa512469c8e
#
_cell.length_a   1.000
_cell.length_b   1.000
_cell.length_c   1.000
_cell.angle_alpha   90.00
_cell.angle_beta   90.00
_cell.angle_gamma   90.00
#
_symmetry.space_group_name_H-M   'P 1'
#
loop_
_entity.id
_entity.type
_entity.pdbx_description
1 polymer ?
#
loop_
_entity_poly.entity_id
_entity_poly.type
_entity_poly.pdbx_seq_one_letter_code
_entity_poly.pdbx_strand_id
1 'polypeptide(L)'
;MTSSELWNKFINKYNIKNKSYEEWKFGVDPDKLLDLVLKGEKTGTSSLKILYELDNEQLPKVDDYSVILDSNNIARCIIKNIKVEIIQFNKITSVYAFKEGEGDKSLNYYKLVHEDFFRKVLEEYNICFSHDMEVVFEEFVLVYKE
;
A
#
# COMPACT_ATOMS: atom_id res chain seq x y z
N MET A 1 -11.61 1.50 -16.49
CA MET A 1 -12.72 0.67 -15.97
C MET A 1 -12.89 0.86 -14.48
N THR A 2 -14.02 0.48 -13.95
CA THR A 2 -14.28 0.55 -12.51
C THR A 2 -13.63 -0.61 -11.78
N SER A 3 -13.50 -0.46 -10.46
CA SER A 3 -12.98 -1.54 -9.61
C SER A 3 -13.81 -2.81 -9.74
N SER A 4 -15.14 -2.66 -9.76
CA SER A 4 -16.04 -3.81 -9.91
C SER A 4 -15.84 -4.54 -11.23
N GLU A 5 -15.68 -3.80 -12.32
CA GLU A 5 -15.44 -4.40 -13.64
C GLU A 5 -14.10 -5.15 -13.66
N LEU A 6 -13.05 -4.55 -13.14
CA LEU A 6 -11.73 -5.20 -13.11
C LEU A 6 -11.74 -6.43 -12.21
N TRP A 7 -12.37 -6.32 -11.03
CA TRP A 7 -12.51 -7.43 -10.10
C TRP A 7 -13.26 -8.61 -10.72
N ASN A 8 -14.38 -8.33 -11.39
CA ASN A 8 -15.17 -9.37 -12.03
C ASN A 8 -14.39 -10.10 -13.13
N LYS A 9 -13.61 -9.38 -13.91
CA LYS A 9 -12.74 -10.01 -14.92
C LYS A 9 -11.71 -10.93 -14.27
N PHE A 10 -11.11 -10.49 -13.18
CA PHE A 10 -10.11 -11.27 -12.45
C PHE A 10 -10.70 -12.55 -11.87
N ILE A 11 -11.79 -12.46 -11.12
CA ILE A 11 -12.36 -13.63 -10.45
C ILE A 11 -12.93 -14.63 -11.47
N ASN A 12 -13.45 -14.15 -12.59
CA ASN A 12 -13.97 -15.02 -13.63
C ASN A 12 -12.83 -15.76 -14.36
N LYS A 13 -11.75 -15.04 -14.65
CA LYS A 13 -10.60 -15.65 -15.36
C LYS A 13 -9.93 -16.75 -14.54
N TYR A 14 -9.79 -16.55 -13.24
CA TYR A 14 -9.08 -17.49 -12.37
C TYR A 14 -9.99 -18.32 -11.48
N ASN A 15 -11.32 -18.25 -11.71
CA ASN A 15 -12.31 -19.01 -10.96
C ASN A 15 -12.18 -18.82 -9.43
N ILE A 16 -12.02 -17.58 -9.03
CA ILE A 16 -11.88 -17.21 -7.61
C ILE A 16 -13.25 -17.04 -7.00
N LYS A 17 -13.48 -17.66 -5.84
CA LYS A 17 -14.78 -17.66 -5.16
C LYS A 17 -14.65 -17.22 -3.71
N ASN A 18 -15.71 -16.60 -3.21
CA ASN A 18 -15.84 -16.21 -1.79
C ASN A 18 -14.73 -15.25 -1.32
N LYS A 19 -14.28 -14.36 -2.22
CA LYS A 19 -13.29 -13.34 -1.92
C LYS A 19 -13.87 -11.95 -2.17
N SER A 20 -13.38 -10.99 -1.43
CA SER A 20 -13.71 -9.59 -1.58
C SER A 20 -12.45 -8.77 -1.80
N TYR A 21 -12.63 -7.49 -2.08
CA TYR A 21 -11.50 -6.58 -2.31
C TYR A 21 -11.79 -5.23 -1.67
N GLU A 22 -10.73 -4.48 -1.43
CA GLU A 22 -10.78 -3.07 -1.14
C GLU A 22 -10.24 -2.30 -2.34
N GLU A 23 -10.70 -1.06 -2.53
CA GLU A 23 -10.14 -0.19 -3.55
C GLU A 23 -9.48 1.01 -2.89
N TRP A 24 -8.31 1.38 -3.40
CA TRP A 24 -7.59 2.54 -2.91
C TRP A 24 -6.53 2.96 -3.93
N LYS A 25 -5.95 4.12 -3.70
CA LYS A 25 -4.83 4.62 -4.51
C LYS A 25 -3.68 5.00 -3.61
N PHE A 26 -2.47 4.92 -4.15
CA PHE A 26 -1.27 5.29 -3.41
C PHE A 26 -1.28 6.77 -3.06
N GLY A 27 -0.57 7.14 -1.99
CA GLY A 27 -0.65 8.44 -1.37
C GLY A 27 -0.04 9.59 -2.16
N VAL A 28 1.27 9.79 -2.07
CA VAL A 28 1.91 11.05 -2.49
C VAL A 28 1.81 11.31 -3.99
N ASP A 29 2.05 10.30 -4.80
CA ASP A 29 2.00 10.38 -6.27
C ASP A 29 1.39 9.08 -6.80
N PRO A 30 0.05 9.02 -6.85
CA PRO A 30 -0.64 7.78 -7.18
C PRO A 30 -0.21 7.14 -8.50
N ASP A 31 -0.06 7.95 -9.54
CA ASP A 31 0.26 7.43 -10.88
C ASP A 31 1.69 6.90 -10.95
N LYS A 32 2.63 7.60 -10.34
CA LYS A 32 4.03 7.17 -10.32
C LYS A 32 4.21 5.88 -9.51
N LEU A 33 3.59 5.79 -8.34
CA LEU A 33 3.69 4.60 -7.50
C LEU A 33 3.00 3.40 -8.14
N LEU A 34 1.85 3.63 -8.76
CA LEU A 34 1.16 2.60 -9.53
C LEU A 34 2.04 2.08 -10.68
N ASP A 35 2.72 2.97 -11.39
CA ASP A 35 3.62 2.58 -12.48
C ASP A 35 4.74 1.66 -11.96
N LEU A 36 5.29 1.94 -10.79
CA LEU A 36 6.30 1.09 -10.17
C LEU A 36 5.74 -0.30 -9.83
N VAL A 37 4.49 -0.38 -9.39
CA VAL A 37 3.82 -1.68 -9.16
C VAL A 37 3.68 -2.44 -10.46
N LEU A 38 3.22 -1.77 -11.52
CA LEU A 38 3.02 -2.42 -12.83
C LEU A 38 4.31 -2.93 -13.43
N LYS A 39 5.44 -2.28 -13.13
CA LYS A 39 6.78 -2.71 -13.58
C LYS A 39 7.41 -3.77 -12.67
N GLY A 40 6.79 -4.08 -11.54
CA GLY A 40 7.33 -5.04 -10.59
C GLY A 40 8.44 -4.48 -9.68
N GLU A 41 8.66 -3.18 -9.69
CA GLU A 41 9.67 -2.53 -8.85
C GLU A 41 9.18 -2.22 -7.45
N LYS A 42 7.88 -1.95 -7.29
CA LYS A 42 7.25 -1.73 -5.99
C LYS A 42 6.46 -2.97 -5.60
N THR A 43 6.89 -3.63 -4.51
CA THR A 43 6.29 -4.85 -3.99
C THR A 43 5.89 -4.73 -2.53
N GLY A 44 5.94 -3.53 -1.98
CA GLY A 44 5.55 -3.26 -0.60
C GLY A 44 5.01 -1.86 -0.42
N THR A 45 4.23 -1.67 0.64
CA THR A 45 3.67 -0.38 1.00
C THR A 45 3.57 -0.25 2.51
N SER A 46 3.68 0.99 2.99
CA SER A 46 3.71 1.31 4.42
C SER A 46 2.58 2.26 4.79
N SER A 47 1.96 2.00 5.93
CA SER A 47 0.97 2.89 6.54
C SER A 47 1.18 2.91 8.04
N LEU A 48 0.62 3.92 8.73
CA LEU A 48 0.72 4.01 10.18
C LEU A 48 -0.38 3.18 10.85
N LYS A 49 0.01 2.35 11.80
CA LYS A 49 -0.93 1.51 12.55
C LYS A 49 -1.99 2.34 13.28
N ILE A 50 -1.59 3.47 13.85
CA ILE A 50 -2.50 4.34 14.61
C ILE A 50 -3.68 4.83 13.78
N LEU A 51 -3.51 5.00 12.45
CA LEU A 51 -4.60 5.45 11.58
C LEU A 51 -5.73 4.43 11.50
N TYR A 52 -5.42 3.14 11.54
CA TYR A 52 -6.45 2.10 11.57
C TYR A 52 -7.26 2.16 12.86
N GLU A 53 -6.60 2.44 13.98
CA GLU A 53 -7.27 2.59 15.26
C GLU A 53 -8.16 3.83 15.29
N LEU A 54 -7.67 4.97 14.78
CA LEU A 54 -8.40 6.23 14.74
C LEU A 54 -9.63 6.16 13.83
N ASP A 55 -9.50 5.47 12.69
CA ASP A 55 -10.57 5.35 11.70
C ASP A 55 -11.47 4.13 11.96
N ASN A 56 -11.20 3.39 13.03
CA ASN A 56 -11.93 2.17 13.41
C ASN A 56 -11.96 1.15 12.26
N GLU A 57 -10.82 0.97 11.60
CA GLU A 57 -10.64 0.04 10.51
C GLU A 57 -9.84 -1.18 10.96
N GLN A 58 -10.08 -2.32 10.30
CA GLN A 58 -9.30 -3.52 10.54
C GLN A 58 -7.92 -3.39 9.89
N LEU A 59 -6.91 -3.99 10.53
CA LEU A 59 -5.58 -4.09 9.93
C LEU A 59 -5.62 -4.97 8.69
N PRO A 60 -4.77 -4.67 7.70
CA PRO A 60 -4.63 -5.55 6.54
C PRO A 60 -4.13 -6.93 6.97
N LYS A 61 -4.46 -7.94 6.17
CA LYS A 61 -4.10 -9.33 6.43
C LYS A 61 -3.48 -9.97 5.20
N VAL A 62 -2.76 -11.06 5.43
CA VAL A 62 -2.30 -11.95 4.35
C VAL A 62 -3.53 -12.44 3.58
N ASP A 63 -3.39 -12.55 2.28
CA ASP A 63 -4.43 -12.94 1.33
C ASP A 63 -5.50 -11.87 1.04
N ASP A 64 -5.38 -10.67 1.60
CA ASP A 64 -6.25 -9.55 1.22
C ASP A 64 -5.96 -9.12 -0.21
N TYR A 65 -7.02 -8.86 -0.96
CA TYR A 65 -6.95 -8.31 -2.32
C TYR A 65 -7.26 -6.83 -2.32
N SER A 66 -6.53 -6.09 -3.14
CA SER A 66 -6.79 -4.66 -3.34
C SER A 66 -6.81 -4.34 -4.83
N VAL A 67 -7.81 -3.56 -5.23
CA VAL A 67 -7.85 -2.95 -6.57
C VAL A 67 -7.23 -1.56 -6.45
N ILE A 68 -6.20 -1.32 -7.24
CA ILE A 68 -5.46 -0.06 -7.18
C ILE A 68 -5.97 0.88 -8.27
N LEU A 69 -6.32 2.09 -7.84
CA LEU A 69 -6.82 3.16 -8.70
C LEU A 69 -5.70 4.13 -9.06
N ASP A 70 -5.78 4.71 -10.25
CA ASP A 70 -4.93 5.84 -10.62
C ASP A 70 -5.51 7.17 -10.10
N SER A 71 -4.87 8.27 -10.42
CA SER A 71 -5.31 9.61 -9.98
C SER A 71 -6.68 10.01 -10.53
N ASN A 72 -7.14 9.36 -11.60
CA ASN A 72 -8.45 9.58 -12.20
C ASN A 72 -9.51 8.59 -11.69
N ASN A 73 -9.20 7.85 -10.63
CA ASN A 73 -10.06 6.81 -10.04
C ASN A 73 -10.38 5.66 -11.01
N ILE A 74 -9.49 5.41 -11.96
CA ILE A 74 -9.61 4.28 -12.88
C ILE A 74 -8.88 3.08 -12.29
N ALA A 75 -9.54 1.92 -12.27
CA ALA A 75 -8.95 0.68 -11.77
C ALA A 75 -7.90 0.17 -12.75
N ARG A 76 -6.68 -0.02 -12.26
CA ARG A 76 -5.54 -0.35 -13.11
C ARG A 76 -4.95 -1.74 -12.86
N CYS A 77 -4.99 -2.21 -11.63
CA CYS A 77 -4.45 -3.53 -11.29
C CYS A 77 -5.03 -4.05 -9.99
N ILE A 78 -4.77 -5.33 -9.75
CA ILE A 78 -5.14 -6.01 -8.49
C ILE A 78 -3.88 -6.58 -7.88
N ILE A 79 -3.69 -6.32 -6.59
CA ILE A 79 -2.59 -6.87 -5.80
C ILE A 79 -3.14 -7.76 -4.71
N LYS A 80 -2.31 -8.69 -4.23
CA LYS A 80 -2.65 -9.60 -3.14
C LYS A 80 -1.55 -9.57 -2.11
N ASN A 81 -1.89 -9.35 -0.85
CA ASN A 81 -0.92 -9.37 0.25
C ASN A 81 -0.39 -10.78 0.47
N ILE A 82 0.94 -10.90 0.54
CA ILE A 82 1.60 -12.17 0.86
C ILE A 82 2.23 -12.14 2.25
N LYS A 83 2.47 -10.94 2.81
CA LYS A 83 3.03 -10.79 4.14
C LYS A 83 2.60 -9.44 4.71
N VAL A 84 2.28 -9.43 6.00
CA VAL A 84 1.95 -8.20 6.72
C VAL A 84 2.77 -8.19 8.00
N GLU A 85 3.53 -7.12 8.21
CA GLU A 85 4.36 -6.94 9.39
C GLU A 85 4.05 -5.63 10.08
N ILE A 86 4.13 -5.63 11.41
CA ILE A 86 4.04 -4.41 12.21
C ILE A 86 5.41 -4.15 12.79
N ILE A 87 5.99 -2.99 12.45
CA ILE A 87 7.35 -2.65 12.85
C ILE A 87 7.45 -1.16 13.17
N GLN A 88 8.18 -0.80 14.22
CA GLN A 88 8.40 0.61 14.55
C GLN A 88 9.16 1.29 13.42
N PHE A 89 8.80 2.55 13.14
CA PHE A 89 9.43 3.32 12.07
C PHE A 89 10.96 3.35 12.20
N ASN A 90 11.47 3.51 13.42
CA ASN A 90 12.91 3.56 13.68
C ASN A 90 13.62 2.22 13.52
N LYS A 91 12.87 1.12 13.29
CA LYS A 91 13.41 -0.22 13.06
C LYS A 91 13.28 -0.68 11.61
N ILE A 92 12.72 0.15 10.75
CA ILE A 92 12.66 -0.13 9.31
C ILE A 92 14.09 -0.20 8.77
N THR A 93 14.34 -1.20 7.93
CA THR A 93 15.66 -1.45 7.34
C THR A 93 15.65 -1.21 5.84
N SER A 94 16.83 -1.31 5.21
CA SER A 94 16.98 -1.17 3.76
C SER A 94 16.19 -2.24 2.98
N VAL A 95 15.91 -3.38 3.59
CA VAL A 95 15.11 -4.44 2.95
C VAL A 95 13.70 -3.94 2.65
N TYR A 96 13.08 -3.26 3.62
CA TYR A 96 11.75 -2.67 3.43
C TYR A 96 11.76 -1.56 2.39
N ALA A 97 12.77 -0.69 2.45
CA ALA A 97 12.93 0.41 1.51
C ALA A 97 13.07 -0.10 0.07
N PHE A 98 13.81 -1.18 -0.12
CA PHE A 98 13.96 -1.82 -1.43
C PHE A 98 12.62 -2.35 -1.96
N LYS A 99 11.83 -2.98 -1.11
CA LYS A 99 10.50 -3.49 -1.48
C LYS A 99 9.51 -2.38 -1.81
N GLU A 100 9.62 -1.23 -1.16
CA GLU A 100 8.83 -0.05 -1.53
C GLU A 100 9.16 0.43 -2.94
N GLY A 101 10.40 0.25 -3.37
CA GLY A 101 10.84 0.47 -4.74
C GLY A 101 10.87 1.91 -5.21
N GLU A 102 10.72 2.88 -4.30
CA GLU A 102 10.60 4.30 -4.64
C GLU A 102 11.95 5.01 -4.62
N GLY A 103 12.07 6.02 -5.46
CA GLY A 103 13.28 6.81 -5.57
C GLY A 103 14.49 5.95 -5.93
N ASP A 104 15.57 6.12 -5.17
CA ASP A 104 16.80 5.31 -5.33
C ASP A 104 16.74 3.98 -4.56
N LYS A 105 15.58 3.66 -3.97
CA LYS A 105 15.31 2.46 -3.17
C LYS A 105 16.12 2.38 -1.89
N SER A 106 16.72 3.50 -1.45
CA SER A 106 17.54 3.54 -0.24
C SER A 106 16.68 3.74 1.01
N LEU A 107 17.24 3.35 2.16
CA LEU A 107 16.63 3.61 3.45
C LEU A 107 16.51 5.10 3.74
N ASN A 108 17.51 5.91 3.33
CA ASN A 108 17.45 7.36 3.50
C ASN A 108 16.27 7.96 2.76
N TYR A 109 16.05 7.57 1.52
CA TYR A 109 14.90 8.03 0.74
C TYR A 109 13.59 7.62 1.42
N TYR A 110 13.48 6.35 1.82
CA TYR A 110 12.31 5.84 2.52
C TYR A 110 11.97 6.70 3.74
N LYS A 111 12.97 6.94 4.59
CA LYS A 111 12.77 7.69 5.84
C LYS A 111 12.32 9.12 5.58
N LEU A 112 12.96 9.80 4.66
CA LEU A 112 12.62 11.19 4.33
C LEU A 112 11.20 11.32 3.81
N VAL A 113 10.84 10.49 2.84
CA VAL A 113 9.54 10.57 2.19
C VAL A 113 8.41 10.13 3.13
N HIS A 114 8.60 9.03 3.85
CA HIS A 114 7.57 8.51 4.73
C HIS A 114 7.40 9.36 5.99
N GLU A 115 8.47 9.90 6.54
CA GLU A 115 8.34 10.80 7.68
C GLU A 115 7.53 12.04 7.29
N ASP A 116 7.83 12.64 6.15
CA ASP A 116 7.08 13.80 5.64
C ASP A 116 5.60 13.46 5.41
N PHE A 117 5.34 12.34 4.75
CA PHE A 117 3.99 11.88 4.47
C PHE A 117 3.21 11.58 5.75
N PHE A 118 3.82 10.86 6.68
CA PHE A 118 3.17 10.51 7.95
C PHE A 118 2.88 11.74 8.80
N ARG A 119 3.79 12.72 8.83
CA ARG A 119 3.54 13.98 9.54
C ARG A 119 2.32 14.71 8.98
N LYS A 120 2.19 14.77 7.66
CA LYS A 120 1.06 15.42 7.00
C LYS A 120 -0.26 14.73 7.29
N VAL A 121 -0.28 13.41 7.23
CA VAL A 121 -1.51 12.63 7.51
C VAL A 121 -1.93 12.82 8.97
N LEU A 122 -1.00 12.81 9.90
CA LEU A 122 -1.29 12.94 11.32
C LEU A 122 -1.75 14.35 11.70
N GLU A 123 -1.42 15.37 10.92
CA GLU A 123 -1.89 16.75 11.16
C GLU A 123 -3.42 16.83 11.23
N GLU A 124 -4.12 16.05 10.42
CA GLU A 124 -5.58 16.00 10.40
C GLU A 124 -6.17 15.53 11.74
N TYR A 125 -5.38 14.78 12.51
CA TYR A 125 -5.79 14.24 13.81
C TYR A 125 -5.16 15.01 14.99
N ASN A 126 -4.41 16.08 14.72
CA ASN A 126 -3.66 16.84 15.73
C ASN A 126 -2.68 15.95 16.53
N ILE A 127 -2.05 15.01 15.84
CA ILE A 127 -1.07 14.08 16.44
C ILE A 127 0.31 14.38 15.87
N CYS A 128 1.31 14.44 16.74
CA CYS A 128 2.70 14.60 16.35
C CYS A 128 3.29 13.24 15.97
N PHE A 129 4.02 13.20 14.85
CA PHE A 129 4.74 12.00 14.46
C PHE A 129 5.88 11.71 15.44
N SER A 130 6.11 10.44 15.71
CA SER A 130 7.22 9.96 16.55
C SER A 130 7.89 8.78 15.85
N HIS A 131 9.20 8.68 15.96
CA HIS A 131 9.99 7.64 15.31
C HIS A 131 9.74 6.23 15.88
N ASP A 132 9.13 6.11 17.05
CA ASP A 132 8.75 4.83 17.63
C ASP A 132 7.34 4.38 17.25
N MET A 133 6.62 5.16 16.45
CA MET A 133 5.31 4.77 15.96
C MET A 133 5.39 3.52 15.09
N GLU A 134 4.39 2.66 15.23
CA GLU A 134 4.34 1.42 14.48
C GLU A 134 3.84 1.64 13.06
N VAL A 135 4.54 1.02 12.12
CA VAL A 135 4.21 0.99 10.70
C VAL A 135 3.63 -0.38 10.36
N VAL A 136 2.57 -0.39 9.58
CA VAL A 136 2.03 -1.61 8.98
C VAL A 136 2.67 -1.72 7.60
N PHE A 137 3.50 -2.73 7.41
CA PHE A 137 4.14 -2.98 6.13
C PHE A 137 3.47 -4.16 5.44
N GLU A 138 2.94 -3.91 4.25
CA GLU A 138 2.29 -4.92 3.43
C GLU A 138 3.20 -5.28 2.28
N GLU A 139 3.60 -6.54 2.18
CA GLU A 139 4.28 -7.07 1.01
C GLU A 139 3.24 -7.74 0.13
N PHE A 140 3.25 -7.45 -1.16
CA PHE A 140 2.21 -7.91 -2.07
C PHE A 140 2.79 -8.38 -3.40
N VAL A 141 1.95 -9.08 -4.15
CA VAL A 141 2.23 -9.47 -5.53
C VAL A 141 1.15 -8.91 -6.45
N LEU A 142 1.55 -8.56 -7.66
CA LEU A 142 0.62 -8.17 -8.71
C LEU A 142 -0.04 -9.44 -9.26
N VAL A 143 -1.36 -9.53 -9.12
CA VAL A 143 -2.09 -10.73 -9.55
C VAL A 143 -2.91 -10.51 -10.82
N TYR A 144 -3.24 -9.27 -11.17
CA TYR A 144 -3.99 -8.98 -12.38
C TYR A 144 -3.79 -7.55 -12.84
N LYS A 145 -3.68 -7.37 -14.15
CA LYS A 145 -3.68 -6.06 -14.81
C LYS A 145 -4.26 -6.21 -16.21
N GLU A 146 -4.73 -5.10 -16.74
CA GLU A 146 -5.14 -5.02 -18.15
C GLU A 146 -4.24 -4.13 -18.96
#